data_b70c9c12823a53803e366ce43a41d8c0
#
_entry.id   b70c9c12823a53803e366ce43a41d8c0
#
_cell.length_a   1.000
_cell.length_b   1.000
_cell.length_c   1.000
_cell.angle_alpha   90.00
_cell.angle_beta   90.00
_cell.angle_gamma   90.00
#
_symmetry.space_group_name_H-M   'P 1'
#
loop_
_entity.id
_entity.type
_entity.pdbx_description
1 polymer ?
#
loop_
_entity_poly.entity_id
_entity_poly.type
_entity_poly.pdbx_seq_one_letter_code
_entity_poly.pdbx_strand_id
1 'polypeptide(L)'
;MKILLIEDEKLLADSLRDFLTSKGFQVEAVYDGEQGYEFAILGIYDLLILDVMMPGLDGLQLARQVRAKRLSTPILMLTAKSDVADRIEGLNAGADYYLTKPFDTRELMACINALLRRQGSQMDNLVFGNTELELSTALLRCGDKSVRLTAKEFDVLRQLLCSGDRLVSKETLLARVWGFDTNAVENHVEVYMAFLRKKLRSIGSNVQIVAVRRMGYHLELNSHD
;
A
#
# COMPACT_ATOMS: atom_id res chain seq x y z
N MET A 1 -1.62 -6.14 -2.25
CA MET A 1 -0.90 -5.19 -1.38
C MET A 1 0.59 -5.42 -1.52
N LYS A 2 1.37 -4.34 -1.65
CA LYS A 2 2.82 -4.41 -1.88
C LYS A 2 3.57 -4.03 -0.60
N ILE A 3 4.45 -4.92 -0.14
CA ILE A 3 5.26 -4.76 1.08
C ILE A 3 6.73 -4.61 0.67
N LEU A 4 7.43 -3.64 1.25
CA LEU A 4 8.88 -3.57 1.22
C LEU A 4 9.41 -4.13 2.53
N LEU A 5 10.22 -5.17 2.45
CA LEU A 5 10.92 -5.80 3.57
C LEU A 5 12.39 -5.42 3.50
N ILE A 6 12.92 -4.81 4.56
CA ILE A 6 14.30 -4.35 4.67
C ILE A 6 14.91 -5.06 5.88
N GLU A 7 15.80 -6.02 5.61
CA GLU A 7 16.38 -6.93 6.61
C GLU A 7 17.74 -7.39 6.10
N ASP A 8 18.81 -7.22 6.85
CA ASP A 8 20.17 -7.57 6.42
C ASP A 8 20.48 -9.06 6.54
N GLU A 9 19.78 -9.78 7.42
CA GLU A 9 19.88 -11.23 7.52
C GLU A 9 19.11 -11.91 6.37
N LYS A 10 19.82 -12.25 5.27
CA LYS A 10 19.23 -12.78 4.04
C LYS A 10 18.32 -13.98 4.24
N LEU A 11 18.71 -14.93 5.13
CA LEU A 11 17.89 -16.12 5.39
C LEU A 11 16.55 -15.76 6.02
N LEU A 12 16.55 -14.83 6.95
CA LEU A 12 15.32 -14.34 7.58
C LEU A 12 14.48 -13.55 6.56
N ALA A 13 15.10 -12.63 5.81
CA ALA A 13 14.42 -11.85 4.78
C ALA A 13 13.74 -12.75 3.74
N ASP A 14 14.45 -13.74 3.20
CA ASP A 14 13.92 -14.68 2.22
C ASP A 14 12.77 -15.52 2.79
N SER A 15 12.92 -16.02 4.03
CA SER A 15 11.88 -16.79 4.72
C SER A 15 10.62 -15.97 4.94
N LEU A 16 10.76 -14.70 5.36
CA LEU A 16 9.64 -13.77 5.55
C LEU A 16 8.99 -13.41 4.23
N ARG A 17 9.77 -13.13 3.18
CA ARG A 17 9.26 -12.86 1.83
C ARG A 17 8.39 -14.03 1.35
N ASP A 18 8.89 -15.26 1.44
CA ASP A 18 8.19 -16.44 0.95
C ASP A 18 6.91 -16.69 1.77
N PHE A 19 6.99 -16.54 3.09
CA PHE A 19 5.83 -16.63 3.98
C PHE A 19 4.75 -15.58 3.60
N LEU A 20 5.12 -14.31 3.50
CA LEU A 20 4.17 -13.24 3.19
C LEU A 20 3.61 -13.38 1.76
N THR A 21 4.42 -13.83 0.80
CA THR A 21 3.96 -14.12 -0.56
C THR A 21 2.92 -15.24 -0.57
N SER A 22 3.10 -16.28 0.25
CA SER A 22 2.11 -17.36 0.43
C SER A 22 0.78 -16.86 0.99
N LYS A 23 0.78 -15.70 1.69
CA LYS A 23 -0.42 -15.03 2.20
C LYS A 23 -1.04 -14.03 1.22
N GLY A 24 -0.53 -13.97 -0.03
CA GLY A 24 -1.09 -13.15 -1.10
C GLY A 24 -0.55 -11.71 -1.17
N PHE A 25 0.51 -11.38 -0.43
CA PHE A 25 1.21 -10.11 -0.56
C PHE A 25 2.22 -10.14 -1.71
N GLN A 26 2.42 -9.01 -2.35
CA GLN A 26 3.58 -8.80 -3.23
C GLN A 26 4.71 -8.26 -2.33
N VAL A 27 5.79 -8.99 -2.21
CA VAL A 27 6.89 -8.64 -1.30
C VAL A 27 8.15 -8.39 -2.08
N GLU A 28 8.74 -7.23 -1.87
CA GLU A 28 10.07 -6.87 -2.35
C GLU A 28 11.00 -6.84 -1.14
N ALA A 29 12.06 -7.64 -1.19
CA ALA A 29 13.03 -7.74 -0.11
C ALA A 29 14.35 -7.08 -0.53
N VAL A 30 14.89 -6.21 0.32
CA VAL A 30 16.21 -5.60 0.20
C VAL A 30 17.01 -5.85 1.49
N TYR A 31 18.32 -5.91 1.38
CA TYR A 31 19.19 -6.45 2.42
C TYR A 31 20.13 -5.40 3.03
N ASP A 32 19.91 -4.14 2.75
CA ASP A 32 20.63 -3.02 3.35
C ASP A 32 19.75 -1.78 3.45
N GLY A 33 20.08 -0.89 4.39
CA GLY A 33 19.26 0.26 4.71
C GLY A 33 19.30 1.35 3.64
N GLU A 34 20.40 1.54 2.92
CA GLU A 34 20.53 2.58 1.89
C GLU A 34 19.64 2.23 0.69
N GLN A 35 19.75 0.99 0.19
CA GLN A 35 18.87 0.49 -0.86
C GLN A 35 17.41 0.51 -0.38
N GLY A 36 17.17 0.10 0.87
CA GLY A 36 15.84 0.15 1.49
C GLY A 36 15.23 1.55 1.48
N TYR A 37 16.02 2.57 1.77
CA TYR A 37 15.57 3.96 1.72
C TYR A 37 15.23 4.40 0.29
N GLU A 38 16.08 4.08 -0.70
CA GLU A 38 15.81 4.41 -2.10
C GLU A 38 14.47 3.82 -2.58
N PHE A 39 14.18 2.58 -2.20
CA PHE A 39 12.92 1.94 -2.52
C PHE A 39 11.74 2.53 -1.73
N ALA A 40 11.92 2.80 -0.44
CA ALA A 40 10.85 3.33 0.41
C ALA A 40 10.33 4.69 -0.07
N ILE A 41 11.22 5.57 -0.54
CA ILE A 41 10.84 6.91 -1.02
C ILE A 41 10.07 6.92 -2.35
N LEU A 42 10.01 5.80 -3.07
CA LEU A 42 9.17 5.66 -4.26
C LEU A 42 7.68 5.77 -3.95
N GLY A 43 7.27 5.57 -2.68
CA GLY A 43 5.90 5.74 -2.23
C GLY A 43 4.90 4.75 -2.84
N ILE A 44 5.38 3.60 -3.33
CA ILE A 44 4.57 2.58 -4.01
C ILE A 44 4.17 1.41 -3.12
N TYR A 45 4.70 1.37 -1.89
CA TYR A 45 4.44 0.30 -0.94
C TYR A 45 3.28 0.65 -0.01
N ASP A 46 2.51 -0.37 0.33
CA ASP A 46 1.39 -0.27 1.27
C ASP A 46 1.88 -0.42 2.73
N LEU A 47 3.05 -1.04 2.94
CA LEU A 47 3.68 -1.26 4.23
C LEU A 47 5.20 -1.36 4.08
N LEU A 48 5.94 -0.79 5.02
CA LEU A 48 7.37 -1.03 5.19
C LEU A 48 7.58 -1.92 6.42
N ILE A 49 8.37 -2.98 6.28
CA ILE A 49 8.85 -3.83 7.38
C ILE A 49 10.35 -3.60 7.45
N LEU A 50 10.84 -3.05 8.57
CA LEU A 50 12.23 -2.64 8.75
C LEU A 50 12.86 -3.39 9.89
N ASP A 51 14.02 -4.02 9.69
CA ASP A 51 14.88 -4.33 10.83
C ASP A 51 15.47 -3.04 11.41
N VAL A 52 15.54 -2.98 12.73
CA VAL A 52 16.18 -1.86 13.42
C VAL A 52 17.71 -1.95 13.34
N MET A 53 18.26 -3.17 13.44
CA MET A 53 19.70 -3.38 13.57
C MET A 53 20.32 -3.78 12.22
N MET A 54 20.55 -2.80 11.36
CA MET A 54 21.24 -3.00 10.08
C MET A 54 22.55 -2.21 10.04
N PRO A 55 23.59 -2.73 9.37
CA PRO A 55 24.82 -1.99 9.14
C PRO A 55 24.57 -0.77 8.21
N GLY A 56 25.34 0.31 8.44
CA GLY A 56 25.19 1.54 7.66
C GLY A 56 23.99 2.36 8.09
N LEU A 57 22.98 2.48 7.24
CA LEU A 57 21.73 3.16 7.56
C LEU A 57 20.82 2.22 8.36
N ASP A 58 20.71 2.44 9.66
CA ASP A 58 19.84 1.66 10.55
C ASP A 58 18.35 1.95 10.34
N GLY A 59 17.48 1.04 10.83
CA GLY A 59 16.03 1.15 10.62
C GLY A 59 15.42 2.39 11.28
N LEU A 60 15.96 2.90 12.38
CA LEU A 60 15.47 4.11 13.04
C LEU A 60 15.77 5.35 12.19
N GLN A 61 16.99 5.44 11.68
CA GLN A 61 17.41 6.52 10.80
C GLN A 61 16.62 6.51 9.50
N LEU A 62 16.41 5.31 8.90
CA LEU A 62 15.61 5.13 7.71
C LEU A 62 14.17 5.59 7.93
N ALA A 63 13.54 5.20 9.03
CA ALA A 63 12.19 5.64 9.35
C ALA A 63 12.09 7.17 9.48
N ARG A 64 13.04 7.82 10.19
CA ARG A 64 13.10 9.28 10.30
C ARG A 64 13.20 9.95 8.92
N GLN A 65 14.05 9.43 8.04
CA GLN A 65 14.21 9.96 6.68
C GLN A 65 12.96 9.80 5.82
N VAL A 66 12.27 8.64 5.90
CA VAL A 66 10.99 8.38 5.22
C VAL A 66 9.93 9.38 5.71
N ARG A 67 9.84 9.62 7.02
CA ARG A 67 8.89 10.60 7.59
C ARG A 67 9.23 12.05 7.22
N ALA A 68 10.52 12.40 7.12
CA ALA A 68 10.97 13.70 6.63
C ALA A 68 10.50 13.97 5.18
N LYS A 69 10.34 12.93 4.36
CA LYS A 69 9.73 13.01 3.01
C LYS A 69 8.19 13.09 3.04
N ARG A 70 7.56 13.18 4.22
CA ARG A 70 6.11 13.23 4.43
C ARG A 70 5.36 12.01 3.88
N LEU A 71 6.01 10.87 3.80
CA LEU A 71 5.37 9.62 3.42
C LEU A 71 4.62 9.05 4.62
N SER A 72 3.34 8.74 4.40
CA SER A 72 2.44 8.18 5.41
C SER A 72 2.36 6.65 5.37
N THR A 73 3.18 5.98 4.56
CA THR A 73 3.25 4.52 4.50
C THR A 73 3.51 3.96 5.89
N PRO A 74 2.70 3.03 6.42
CA PRO A 74 2.94 2.44 7.73
C PRO A 74 4.29 1.76 7.79
N ILE A 75 4.90 1.83 8.98
CA ILE A 75 6.19 1.23 9.26
C ILE A 75 6.03 0.25 10.44
N LEU A 76 6.32 -1.03 10.19
CA LEU A 76 6.49 -2.07 11.20
C LEU A 76 7.98 -2.29 11.41
N MET A 77 8.47 -2.02 12.62
CA MET A 77 9.85 -2.33 12.98
C MET A 77 9.98 -3.74 13.54
N LEU A 78 10.97 -4.49 13.07
CA LEU A 78 11.44 -5.76 13.64
C LEU A 78 12.73 -5.50 14.40
N THR A 79 12.89 -6.11 15.57
CA THR A 79 14.09 -5.85 16.38
C THR A 79 14.36 -6.91 17.42
N ALA A 80 15.64 -7.12 17.74
CA ALA A 80 16.05 -7.93 18.88
C ALA A 80 15.95 -7.15 20.22
N LYS A 81 15.78 -5.82 20.17
CA LYS A 81 15.71 -4.97 21.35
C LYS A 81 14.30 -5.01 21.96
N SER A 82 14.19 -5.42 23.22
CA SER A 82 12.92 -5.60 23.93
C SER A 82 12.61 -4.50 24.95
N ASP A 83 13.59 -3.62 25.23
CA ASP A 83 13.47 -2.64 26.28
C ASP A 83 12.44 -1.54 25.94
N VAL A 84 11.79 -1.02 26.96
CA VAL A 84 10.77 0.04 26.81
C VAL A 84 11.38 1.29 26.18
N ALA A 85 12.63 1.63 26.51
CA ALA A 85 13.34 2.77 25.95
C ALA A 85 13.52 2.64 24.42
N ASP A 86 13.93 1.47 23.94
CA ASP A 86 14.12 1.21 22.51
C ASP A 86 12.78 1.28 21.73
N ARG A 87 11.70 0.78 22.34
CA ARG A 87 10.36 0.87 21.74
C ARG A 87 9.87 2.31 21.64
N ILE A 88 10.13 3.13 22.66
CA ILE A 88 9.82 4.57 22.64
C ILE A 88 10.62 5.26 21.54
N GLU A 89 11.92 4.93 21.42
CA GLU A 89 12.76 5.50 20.38
C GLU A 89 12.25 5.13 18.97
N GLY A 90 11.87 3.88 18.75
CA GLY A 90 11.29 3.40 17.46
C GLY A 90 10.03 4.14 17.09
N LEU A 91 9.09 4.31 18.03
CA LEU A 91 7.86 5.06 17.80
C LEU A 91 8.14 6.54 17.54
N ASN A 92 9.07 7.16 18.27
CA ASN A 92 9.49 8.55 18.03
C ASN A 92 10.23 8.72 16.69
N ALA A 93 10.89 7.68 16.18
CA ALA A 93 11.48 7.67 14.85
C ALA A 93 10.43 7.62 13.71
N GLY A 94 9.18 7.35 14.05
CA GLY A 94 8.07 7.33 13.10
C GLY A 94 7.55 5.93 12.75
N ALA A 95 7.92 4.91 13.52
CA ALA A 95 7.28 3.60 13.41
C ALA A 95 5.81 3.65 13.88
N ASP A 96 4.95 2.89 13.22
CA ASP A 96 3.55 2.73 13.61
C ASP A 96 3.35 1.51 14.51
N TYR A 97 4.26 0.57 14.44
CA TYR A 97 4.28 -0.62 15.29
C TYR A 97 5.71 -1.18 15.45
N TYR A 98 5.88 -1.97 16.51
CA TYR A 98 7.17 -2.50 16.92
C TYR A 98 7.00 -3.97 17.34
N LEU A 99 7.71 -4.89 16.69
CA LEU A 99 7.64 -6.32 16.94
C LEU A 99 9.02 -6.87 17.30
N THR A 100 9.12 -7.52 18.46
CA THR A 100 10.41 -8.04 18.98
C THR A 100 10.74 -9.42 18.42
N LYS A 101 11.96 -9.61 18.01
CA LYS A 101 12.54 -10.92 17.64
C LYS A 101 12.94 -11.69 18.91
N PRO A 102 12.66 -13.01 19.04
CA PRO A 102 11.90 -13.83 18.08
C PRO A 102 10.40 -13.60 18.18
N PHE A 103 9.69 -13.64 17.06
CA PHE A 103 8.24 -13.46 16.98
C PHE A 103 7.55 -14.67 16.35
N ASP A 104 6.29 -14.87 16.69
CA ASP A 104 5.41 -15.84 16.01
C ASP A 104 4.90 -15.23 14.69
N THR A 105 4.86 -16.04 13.63
CA THR A 105 4.34 -15.60 12.33
C THR A 105 2.88 -15.15 12.39
N ARG A 106 2.09 -15.67 13.33
CA ARG A 106 0.70 -15.24 13.58
C ARG A 106 0.66 -13.83 14.19
N GLU A 107 1.62 -13.50 15.05
CA GLU A 107 1.76 -12.16 15.63
C GLU A 107 2.16 -11.16 14.55
N LEU A 108 3.16 -11.50 13.72
CA LEU A 108 3.55 -10.69 12.57
C LEU A 108 2.36 -10.41 11.66
N MET A 109 1.56 -11.42 11.31
CA MET A 109 0.37 -11.25 10.48
C MET A 109 -0.69 -10.38 11.14
N ALA A 110 -0.90 -10.49 12.47
CA ALA A 110 -1.83 -9.64 13.20
C ALA A 110 -1.41 -8.17 13.15
N CYS A 111 -0.11 -7.88 13.33
CA CYS A 111 0.47 -6.54 13.23
C CYS A 111 0.31 -5.96 11.82
N ILE A 112 0.68 -6.72 10.78
CA ILE A 112 0.52 -6.32 9.38
C ILE A 112 -0.95 -5.97 9.08
N ASN A 113 -1.88 -6.85 9.44
CA ASN A 113 -3.30 -6.60 9.22
C ASN A 113 -3.81 -5.38 9.99
N ALA A 114 -3.33 -5.13 11.21
CA ALA A 114 -3.70 -3.97 11.99
C ALA A 114 -3.20 -2.66 11.36
N LEU A 115 -1.97 -2.66 10.84
CA LEU A 115 -1.38 -1.50 10.18
C LEU A 115 -2.05 -1.18 8.85
N LEU A 116 -2.30 -2.20 8.05
CA LEU A 116 -2.99 -2.04 6.76
C LEU A 116 -4.44 -1.58 6.94
N ARG A 117 -5.13 -1.97 8.03
CA ARG A 117 -6.47 -1.43 8.36
C ARG A 117 -6.46 0.07 8.65
N ARG A 118 -5.41 0.60 9.31
CA ARG A 118 -5.32 2.04 9.64
C ARG A 118 -5.25 2.96 8.42
N GLN A 119 -4.84 2.47 7.27
CA GLN A 119 -4.80 3.24 6.01
C GLN A 119 -6.17 3.45 5.34
N GLY A 120 -7.26 3.10 5.97
CA GLY A 120 -8.62 3.34 5.44
C GLY A 120 -9.51 2.10 5.37
N SER A 121 -9.08 0.98 5.92
CA SER A 121 -9.91 -0.23 5.95
C SER A 121 -10.25 -0.65 7.39
N GLN A 122 -11.05 0.18 8.09
CA GLN A 122 -11.89 -0.35 9.19
C GLN A 122 -13.11 -1.13 8.64
N MET A 123 -13.20 -1.27 7.32
CA MET A 123 -14.25 -2.03 6.65
C MET A 123 -13.60 -2.98 5.64
N ASP A 124 -14.20 -4.14 5.45
CA ASP A 124 -13.90 -5.04 4.32
C ASP A 124 -14.14 -4.36 2.96
N ASN A 125 -14.53 -3.08 2.97
CA ASN A 125 -15.00 -2.29 1.85
C ASN A 125 -14.41 -0.87 1.87
N LEU A 126 -14.03 -0.35 0.70
CA LEU A 126 -13.68 1.07 0.51
C LEU A 126 -14.90 1.81 -0.03
N VAL A 127 -15.24 2.92 0.62
CA VAL A 127 -16.42 3.72 0.25
C VAL A 127 -15.99 5.12 -0.21
N PHE A 128 -16.56 5.57 -1.34
CA PHE A 128 -16.46 6.95 -1.79
C PHE A 128 -17.78 7.34 -2.47
N GLY A 129 -18.41 8.40 -2.01
CA GLY A 129 -19.78 8.75 -2.42
C GLY A 129 -20.78 7.63 -2.11
N ASN A 130 -21.56 7.23 -3.12
CA ASN A 130 -22.51 6.12 -3.02
C ASN A 130 -21.93 4.77 -3.49
N THR A 131 -20.62 4.69 -3.67
CA THR A 131 -19.94 3.52 -4.25
C THR A 131 -19.09 2.83 -3.21
N GLU A 132 -19.18 1.52 -3.17
CA GLU A 132 -18.50 0.62 -2.23
C GLU A 132 -17.73 -0.45 -3.00
N LEU A 133 -16.44 -0.60 -2.72
CA LEU A 133 -15.58 -1.66 -3.23
C LEU A 133 -15.31 -2.68 -2.12
N GLU A 134 -15.88 -3.88 -2.27
CA GLU A 134 -15.65 -5.01 -1.36
C GLU A 134 -14.29 -5.63 -1.66
N LEU A 135 -13.36 -5.53 -0.68
CA LEU A 135 -11.97 -5.92 -0.89
C LEU A 135 -11.75 -7.43 -0.96
N SER A 136 -12.60 -8.21 -0.30
CA SER A 136 -12.52 -9.68 -0.27
C SER A 136 -12.97 -10.35 -1.55
N THR A 137 -13.94 -9.75 -2.27
CA THR A 137 -14.59 -10.34 -3.45
C THR A 137 -14.31 -9.63 -4.76
N ALA A 138 -13.64 -8.45 -4.69
CA ALA A 138 -13.46 -7.52 -5.81
C ALA A 138 -14.80 -7.10 -6.45
N LEU A 139 -15.85 -6.97 -5.63
CA LEU A 139 -17.18 -6.56 -6.05
C LEU A 139 -17.34 -5.05 -5.82
N LEU A 140 -17.72 -4.34 -6.87
CA LEU A 140 -18.05 -2.91 -6.82
C LEU A 140 -19.57 -2.77 -6.74
N ARG A 141 -20.06 -2.06 -5.71
CA ARG A 141 -21.49 -1.88 -5.41
C ARG A 141 -21.92 -0.42 -5.42
N CYS A 142 -23.18 -0.20 -5.78
CA CYS A 142 -23.87 1.06 -5.61
C CYS A 142 -25.37 0.78 -5.38
N GLY A 143 -25.84 0.93 -4.14
CA GLY A 143 -27.17 0.45 -3.76
C GLY A 143 -27.35 -1.04 -4.07
N ASP A 144 -28.41 -1.40 -4.78
CA ASP A 144 -28.71 -2.80 -5.15
C ASP A 144 -27.94 -3.32 -6.37
N LYS A 145 -27.21 -2.43 -7.07
CA LYS A 145 -26.44 -2.82 -8.27
C LYS A 145 -25.01 -3.13 -7.91
N SER A 146 -24.47 -4.15 -8.59
CA SER A 146 -23.07 -4.54 -8.41
C SER A 146 -22.43 -5.03 -9.70
N VAL A 147 -21.10 -4.92 -9.80
CA VAL A 147 -20.30 -5.45 -10.89
C VAL A 147 -18.96 -5.96 -10.36
N ARG A 148 -18.52 -7.11 -10.83
CA ARG A 148 -17.21 -7.68 -10.46
C ARG A 148 -16.10 -7.01 -11.25
N LEU A 149 -14.99 -6.69 -10.57
CA LEU A 149 -13.77 -6.18 -11.16
C LEU A 149 -12.81 -7.33 -11.49
N THR A 150 -12.04 -7.17 -12.57
CA THR A 150 -10.85 -7.97 -12.81
C THR A 150 -9.74 -7.55 -11.84
N ALA A 151 -8.69 -8.37 -11.68
CA ALA A 151 -7.61 -8.07 -10.74
C ALA A 151 -6.98 -6.68 -10.97
N LYS A 152 -6.69 -6.32 -12.22
CA LYS A 152 -6.10 -5.01 -12.53
C LYS A 152 -7.07 -3.84 -12.36
N GLU A 153 -8.35 -4.01 -12.71
CA GLU A 153 -9.38 -3.00 -12.45
C GLU A 153 -9.54 -2.76 -10.94
N PHE A 154 -9.53 -3.85 -10.16
CA PHE A 154 -9.58 -3.79 -8.70
C PHE A 154 -8.39 -3.02 -8.12
N ASP A 155 -7.15 -3.37 -8.53
CA ASP A 155 -5.95 -2.71 -8.05
C ASP A 155 -5.94 -1.22 -8.38
N VAL A 156 -6.31 -0.84 -9.61
CA VAL A 156 -6.39 0.57 -10.03
C VAL A 156 -7.43 1.33 -9.23
N LEU A 157 -8.67 0.77 -9.12
CA LEU A 157 -9.74 1.46 -8.39
C LEU A 157 -9.45 1.55 -6.90
N ARG A 158 -8.85 0.51 -6.31
CA ARG A 158 -8.41 0.53 -4.91
C ARG A 158 -7.43 1.69 -4.64
N GLN A 159 -6.45 1.91 -5.53
CA GLN A 159 -5.51 3.02 -5.39
C GLN A 159 -6.21 4.38 -5.42
N LEU A 160 -7.17 4.56 -6.32
CA LEU A 160 -7.95 5.79 -6.41
C LEU A 160 -8.83 6.00 -5.18
N LEU A 161 -9.55 4.96 -4.72
CA LEU A 161 -10.40 5.02 -3.52
C LEU A 161 -9.61 5.31 -2.25
N CYS A 162 -8.43 4.69 -2.07
CA CYS A 162 -7.53 4.99 -0.94
C CYS A 162 -7.00 6.43 -0.97
N SER A 163 -6.89 7.03 -2.14
CA SER A 163 -6.44 8.42 -2.30
C SER A 163 -7.58 9.44 -2.22
N GLY A 164 -8.82 8.99 -2.43
CA GLY A 164 -10.02 9.84 -2.41
C GLY A 164 -9.97 10.91 -3.52
N ASP A 165 -10.12 12.16 -3.12
CA ASP A 165 -10.06 13.35 -3.98
C ASP A 165 -8.62 13.78 -4.32
N ARG A 166 -7.62 13.16 -3.70
CA ARG A 166 -6.21 13.48 -3.98
C ARG A 166 -5.76 12.90 -5.32
N LEU A 167 -4.94 13.68 -6.01
CA LEU A 167 -4.38 13.31 -7.31
C LEU A 167 -3.39 12.13 -7.18
N VAL A 168 -3.55 11.12 -8.03
CA VAL A 168 -2.64 9.98 -8.18
C VAL A 168 -2.01 10.05 -9.57
N SER A 169 -0.68 10.15 -9.64
CA SER A 169 0.02 10.24 -10.93
C SER A 169 -0.05 8.94 -11.72
N LYS A 170 0.11 9.04 -13.06
CA LYS A 170 0.14 7.85 -13.93
C LYS A 170 1.30 6.93 -13.57
N GLU A 171 2.45 7.49 -13.26
CA GLU A 171 3.66 6.76 -12.87
C GLU A 171 3.41 5.98 -11.57
N THR A 172 2.76 6.61 -10.58
CA THR A 172 2.39 5.95 -9.33
C THR A 172 1.43 4.78 -9.58
N LEU A 173 0.42 4.97 -10.44
CA LEU A 173 -0.51 3.89 -10.80
C LEU A 173 0.20 2.74 -11.53
N LEU A 174 1.08 3.05 -12.49
CA LEU A 174 1.88 2.05 -13.19
C LEU A 174 2.74 1.26 -12.22
N ALA A 175 3.54 1.94 -11.40
CA ALA A 175 4.44 1.29 -10.45
C ALA A 175 3.71 0.43 -9.41
N ARG A 176 2.56 0.90 -8.89
CA ARG A 176 1.78 0.17 -7.87
C ARG A 176 1.02 -1.03 -8.44
N VAL A 177 0.49 -0.93 -9.66
CA VAL A 177 -0.40 -1.94 -10.23
C VAL A 177 0.33 -2.93 -11.14
N TRP A 178 1.38 -2.48 -11.85
CA TRP A 178 2.15 -3.31 -12.78
C TRP A 178 3.58 -3.61 -12.33
N GLY A 179 4.14 -2.81 -11.42
CA GLY A 179 5.54 -2.92 -10.99
C GLY A 179 6.52 -2.27 -11.98
N PHE A 180 7.83 -2.36 -11.68
CA PHE A 180 8.87 -1.74 -12.51
C PHE A 180 9.33 -2.59 -13.68
N ASP A 181 9.16 -3.93 -13.62
CA ASP A 181 9.68 -4.89 -14.61
C ASP A 181 8.71 -5.20 -15.75
N THR A 182 7.69 -4.39 -15.95
CA THR A 182 6.69 -4.68 -16.98
C THR A 182 6.85 -3.74 -18.18
N ASN A 183 6.62 -4.29 -19.39
CA ASN A 183 6.43 -3.49 -20.61
C ASN A 183 5.11 -2.69 -20.58
N ALA A 184 4.58 -2.40 -19.39
CA ALA A 184 3.39 -1.60 -19.22
C ALA A 184 3.72 -0.15 -19.53
N VAL A 185 3.09 0.39 -20.55
CA VAL A 185 3.19 1.79 -20.97
C VAL A 185 1.99 2.59 -20.44
N GLU A 186 2.08 3.91 -20.45
CA GLU A 186 1.04 4.82 -19.97
C GLU A 186 -0.36 4.52 -20.54
N ASN A 187 -0.44 4.02 -21.76
CA ASN A 187 -1.69 3.64 -22.40
C ASN A 187 -2.47 2.56 -21.64
N HIS A 188 -1.80 1.70 -20.84
CA HIS A 188 -2.50 0.70 -20.02
C HIS A 188 -3.36 1.38 -18.96
N VAL A 189 -2.84 2.41 -18.28
CA VAL A 189 -3.63 3.16 -17.29
C VAL A 189 -4.89 3.73 -17.91
N GLU A 190 -4.79 4.34 -19.09
CA GLU A 190 -5.91 4.97 -19.78
C GLU A 190 -7.01 3.96 -20.15
N VAL A 191 -6.62 2.77 -20.60
CA VAL A 191 -7.56 1.67 -20.91
C VAL A 191 -8.33 1.24 -19.67
N TYR A 192 -7.64 1.04 -18.54
CA TYR A 192 -8.31 0.66 -17.30
C TYR A 192 -9.19 1.79 -16.73
N MET A 193 -8.79 3.06 -16.89
CA MET A 193 -9.67 4.20 -16.54
C MET A 193 -10.96 4.20 -17.37
N ALA A 194 -10.89 3.85 -18.65
CA ALA A 194 -12.08 3.75 -19.51
C ALA A 194 -12.99 2.59 -19.05
N PHE A 195 -12.42 1.41 -18.72
CA PHE A 195 -13.21 0.29 -18.22
C PHE A 195 -13.88 0.61 -16.87
N LEU A 196 -13.16 1.21 -15.94
CA LEU A 196 -13.68 1.59 -14.63
C LEU A 196 -14.79 2.65 -14.76
N ARG A 197 -14.63 3.67 -15.60
CA ARG A 197 -15.69 4.64 -15.87
C ARG A 197 -16.95 3.98 -16.40
N LYS A 198 -16.82 3.00 -17.30
CA LYS A 198 -17.97 2.24 -17.82
C LYS A 198 -18.67 1.45 -16.71
N LYS A 199 -17.91 0.79 -15.83
CA LYS A 199 -18.46 0.01 -14.71
C LYS A 199 -19.13 0.90 -13.66
N LEU A 200 -18.51 2.02 -13.26
CA LEU A 200 -19.13 2.98 -12.36
C LEU A 200 -20.49 3.48 -12.89
N ARG A 201 -20.55 3.85 -14.17
CA ARG A 201 -21.81 4.28 -14.80
C ARG A 201 -22.85 3.14 -14.83
N SER A 202 -22.45 1.90 -15.11
CA SER A 202 -23.38 0.77 -15.20
C SER A 202 -24.10 0.44 -13.90
N ILE A 203 -23.51 0.74 -12.75
CA ILE A 203 -24.11 0.57 -11.43
C ILE A 203 -24.81 1.82 -10.89
N GLY A 204 -24.78 2.95 -11.63
CA GLY A 204 -25.39 4.20 -11.19
C GLY A 204 -24.59 4.95 -10.12
N SER A 205 -23.27 4.76 -10.12
CA SER A 205 -22.37 5.47 -9.19
C SER A 205 -22.38 6.98 -9.45
N ASN A 206 -22.36 7.78 -8.37
CA ASN A 206 -22.12 9.23 -8.46
C ASN A 206 -20.61 9.57 -8.45
N VAL A 207 -19.76 8.56 -8.44
CA VAL A 207 -18.31 8.73 -8.47
C VAL A 207 -17.81 8.85 -9.90
N GLN A 208 -16.99 9.88 -10.16
CA GLN A 208 -16.30 10.07 -11.43
C GLN A 208 -14.79 9.96 -11.26
N ILE A 209 -14.14 9.34 -12.26
CA ILE A 209 -12.68 9.35 -12.39
C ILE A 209 -12.32 10.53 -13.32
N VAL A 210 -11.75 11.57 -12.74
CA VAL A 210 -11.35 12.78 -13.47
C VAL A 210 -9.87 12.68 -13.84
N ALA A 211 -9.54 13.07 -15.07
CA ALA A 211 -8.17 13.14 -15.54
C ALA A 211 -7.69 14.59 -15.47
N VAL A 212 -6.56 14.82 -14.80
CA VAL A 212 -5.86 16.10 -14.81
C VAL A 212 -4.69 15.99 -15.79
N ARG A 213 -4.72 16.83 -16.81
CA ARG A 213 -3.74 16.77 -17.92
C ARG A 213 -2.30 16.81 -17.40
N ARG A 214 -1.48 15.82 -17.79
CA ARG A 214 -0.07 15.64 -17.39
C ARG A 214 0.19 15.41 -15.90
N MET A 215 -0.84 15.26 -15.10
CA MET A 215 -0.68 15.09 -13.65
C MET A 215 -1.19 13.74 -13.15
N GLY A 216 -2.31 13.21 -13.69
CA GLY A 216 -2.84 11.92 -13.26
C GLY A 216 -4.36 11.89 -13.15
N TYR A 217 -4.87 11.18 -12.13
CA TYR A 217 -6.30 10.94 -11.94
C TYR A 217 -6.68 11.13 -10.48
N HIS A 218 -7.91 11.54 -10.23
CA HIS A 218 -8.54 11.58 -8.91
C HIS A 218 -10.03 11.24 -9.00
N LEU A 219 -10.65 11.05 -7.84
CA LEU A 219 -12.09 10.84 -7.76
C LEU A 219 -12.82 12.15 -7.44
N GLU A 220 -13.96 12.34 -8.06
CA GLU A 220 -14.90 13.42 -7.74
C GLU A 220 -16.31 12.86 -7.58
N LEU A 221 -17.15 13.57 -6.84
CA LEU A 221 -18.58 13.28 -6.78
C LEU A 221 -19.31 14.13 -7.81
N ASN A 222 -20.17 13.49 -8.61
CA ASN A 222 -21.11 14.21 -9.45
C ASN A 222 -22.06 15.03 -8.58
N SER A 223 -22.09 16.33 -8.80
CA SER A 223 -23.02 17.26 -8.15
C SER A 223 -24.43 17.21 -8.81
N HIS A 224 -24.87 16.06 -9.25
CA HIS A 224 -26.24 15.90 -9.76
C HIS A 224 -27.02 15.09 -8.73
N ASP A 225 -27.99 15.77 -8.13
CA ASP A 225 -29.01 15.37 -7.14
C ASP A 225 -29.44 13.92 -7.16
#